data_20e043e70cee956d8c66294059374e88
#
_entry.id   20e043e70cee956d8c66294059374e88
#
_cell.length_a   1.000
_cell.length_b   1.000
_cell.length_c   1.000
_cell.angle_alpha   90.00
_cell.angle_beta   90.00
_cell.angle_gamma   90.00
#
_symmetry.space_group_name_H-M   'P 1'
#
loop_
_entity.id
_entity.type
_entity.pdbx_description
1 polymer ?
#
loop_
_entity_poly.entity_id
_entity_poly.type
_entity_poly.pdbx_seq_one_letter_code
_entity_poly.pdbx_strand_id
1 'polypeptide(L)'
;MYPARAGGASRGRDRSRVVLMSQLTKTRAAEILRNLRGRYVLVLGDVMLDEFVWGDVTRISPEAPVPVVDVRRESMHLGGAANVLANLVALGARGSVVGVVGNDAAGERLQSGLRELGAQERCLIVDESRPSTTKTRIIAHSQLVVRADRESRIPVTAKVEEKIVSCLKEALKQADAFVVSDYDKGVVTPRILREILPLAYEQVPVLIDPKLRNFSEYRPATLVTPNHFEALRMSDSEDTSDDGSHHAAKVIRGKLGCDAVLITRGDRGMMLLEGDGEPVYVETAAREVYDVTGAGDTVIAALASALATGATMLEAAALANHAAGIVVGKVGTATANAEELLETFATDEHG
;
A
#
# COMPACT_ATOMS: atom_id res chain seq x y z
N MET A 1 37.14 -41.74 -9.42
CA MET A 1 38.06 -41.20 -8.41
C MET A 1 38.17 -39.70 -8.67
N TYR A 2 37.34 -38.91 -8.03
CA TYR A 2 37.39 -37.44 -8.09
C TYR A 2 37.64 -36.93 -6.67
N PRO A 3 38.57 -35.99 -6.46
CA PRO A 3 38.88 -35.50 -5.13
C PRO A 3 37.87 -34.42 -4.70
N ALA A 4 37.42 -34.54 -3.44
CA ALA A 4 36.67 -33.54 -2.73
C ALA A 4 37.49 -32.25 -2.56
N ARG A 5 36.93 -31.09 -2.94
CA ARG A 5 37.41 -29.78 -2.50
C ARG A 5 36.53 -29.29 -1.37
N ALA A 6 37.02 -29.34 -0.17
CA ALA A 6 36.55 -28.59 0.97
C ALA A 6 36.95 -27.12 0.74
N GLY A 7 35.94 -26.23 0.64
CA GLY A 7 36.10 -24.80 0.66
C GLY A 7 35.09 -24.21 1.62
N GLY A 8 35.48 -24.15 2.89
CA GLY A 8 34.74 -23.42 3.92
C GLY A 8 34.86 -21.94 3.67
N ALA A 9 33.81 -21.36 3.09
CA ALA A 9 33.62 -19.91 3.09
C ALA A 9 33.01 -19.55 4.46
N SER A 10 33.83 -18.98 5.34
CA SER A 10 33.37 -18.29 6.55
C SER A 10 32.43 -17.18 6.12
N ARG A 11 31.14 -17.33 6.40
CA ARG A 11 30.18 -16.22 6.34
C ARG A 11 30.57 -15.24 7.45
N GLY A 12 31.38 -14.25 7.11
CA GLY A 12 31.59 -13.07 7.92
C GLY A 12 30.22 -12.40 8.09
N ARG A 13 29.65 -12.50 9.27
CA ARG A 13 28.51 -11.67 9.66
C ARG A 13 29.02 -10.24 9.69
N ASP A 14 28.66 -9.47 8.68
CA ASP A 14 28.88 -8.03 8.67
C ASP A 14 28.12 -7.43 9.86
N ARG A 15 28.87 -7.00 10.89
CA ARG A 15 28.34 -6.45 12.16
C ARG A 15 27.85 -5.00 12.05
N SER A 16 27.86 -4.41 10.85
CA SER A 16 27.43 -3.05 10.60
C SER A 16 25.93 -2.91 10.24
N ARG A 17 25.17 -4.01 10.10
CA ARG A 17 23.74 -3.97 9.86
C ARG A 17 23.01 -3.69 11.17
N VAL A 18 22.44 -2.47 11.30
CA VAL A 18 21.49 -2.16 12.37
C VAL A 18 20.20 -2.91 12.10
N VAL A 19 20.14 -4.17 12.55
CA VAL A 19 18.89 -4.95 12.59
C VAL A 19 18.16 -4.50 13.84
N LEU A 20 17.23 -3.55 13.67
CA LEU A 20 16.35 -3.13 14.75
C LEU A 20 15.12 -4.05 14.76
N MET A 21 15.14 -5.07 15.63
CA MET A 21 13.90 -5.65 16.14
C MET A 21 13.14 -4.53 16.85
N SER A 22 11.95 -4.23 16.42
CA SER A 22 11.10 -3.08 16.71
C SER A 22 11.49 -2.28 17.97
N GLN A 23 12.04 -1.10 17.80
CA GLN A 23 12.21 -0.15 18.91
C GLN A 23 10.86 0.46 19.37
N LEU A 24 9.75 0.11 18.68
CA LEU A 24 8.44 0.60 19.04
C LEU A 24 7.86 -0.26 20.18
N THR A 25 7.78 0.32 21.37
CA THR A 25 7.15 -0.35 22.51
C THR A 25 5.63 -0.38 22.37
N LYS A 26 4.96 -1.32 23.05
CA LYS A 26 3.50 -1.40 23.10
C LYS A 26 2.88 -0.10 23.61
N THR A 27 3.49 0.50 24.63
CA THR A 27 3.07 1.78 25.22
C THR A 27 3.10 2.90 24.18
N ARG A 28 4.20 3.01 23.41
CA ARG A 28 4.34 4.04 22.38
C ARG A 28 3.42 3.78 21.19
N ALA A 29 3.23 2.53 20.76
CA ALA A 29 2.25 2.18 19.75
C ALA A 29 0.82 2.56 20.17
N ALA A 30 0.45 2.29 21.43
CA ALA A 30 -0.84 2.68 21.99
C ALA A 30 -1.01 4.21 22.05
N GLU A 31 0.04 4.96 22.30
CA GLU A 31 0.02 6.43 22.27
C GLU A 31 -0.23 6.94 20.83
N ILE A 32 0.50 6.42 19.84
CA ILE A 32 0.31 6.77 18.43
C ILE A 32 -1.13 6.52 18.01
N LEU A 33 -1.67 5.32 18.29
CA LEU A 33 -3.04 4.96 17.91
C LEU A 33 -4.11 5.79 18.65
N ARG A 34 -3.87 6.19 19.90
CA ARG A 34 -4.76 7.12 20.60
C ARG A 34 -4.77 8.49 19.98
N ASN A 35 -3.58 9.01 19.61
CA ASN A 35 -3.42 10.33 19.00
C ASN A 35 -3.94 10.36 17.55
N LEU A 36 -4.16 9.18 16.93
CA LEU A 36 -4.74 9.06 15.61
C LEU A 36 -6.23 9.40 15.58
N ARG A 37 -6.93 9.28 16.73
CA ARG A 37 -8.35 9.61 16.81
C ARG A 37 -8.60 11.08 16.46
N GLY A 38 -9.42 11.29 15.44
CA GLY A 38 -9.75 12.63 14.93
C GLY A 38 -8.79 13.13 13.84
N ARG A 39 -7.63 12.52 13.65
CA ARG A 39 -6.74 12.84 12.53
C ARG A 39 -7.40 12.50 11.20
N TYR A 40 -7.17 13.37 10.22
CA TYR A 40 -7.76 13.24 8.90
C TYR A 40 -6.68 12.97 7.85
N VAL A 41 -6.76 11.82 7.19
CA VAL A 41 -5.84 11.44 6.13
C VAL A 41 -6.55 11.52 4.78
N LEU A 42 -5.99 12.30 3.87
CA LEU A 42 -6.48 12.44 2.51
C LEU A 42 -5.77 11.43 1.59
N VAL A 43 -6.53 10.69 0.79
CA VAL A 43 -5.99 9.72 -0.18
C VAL A 43 -6.37 10.16 -1.59
N LEU A 44 -5.40 10.25 -2.50
CA LEU A 44 -5.59 10.32 -3.95
C LEU A 44 -5.20 8.99 -4.56
N GLY A 45 -6.03 8.42 -5.43
CA GLY A 45 -5.56 7.24 -6.17
C GLY A 45 -6.61 6.49 -6.97
N ASP A 46 -6.17 5.35 -7.49
CA ASP A 46 -7.00 4.45 -8.26
C ASP A 46 -7.83 3.57 -7.31
N VAL A 47 -9.13 3.85 -7.23
CA VAL A 47 -10.07 3.02 -6.46
C VAL A 47 -10.50 1.82 -7.30
N MET A 48 -10.68 0.67 -6.66
CA MET A 48 -11.10 -0.55 -7.35
C MET A 48 -11.94 -1.46 -6.46
N LEU A 49 -12.67 -2.37 -7.09
CA LEU A 49 -13.43 -3.41 -6.42
C LEU A 49 -12.71 -4.75 -6.63
N ASP A 50 -12.32 -5.38 -5.53
CA ASP A 50 -11.78 -6.72 -5.53
C ASP A 50 -12.95 -7.71 -5.31
N GLU A 51 -13.25 -8.52 -6.31
CA GLU A 51 -14.30 -9.52 -6.29
C GLU A 51 -13.69 -10.92 -6.19
N PHE A 52 -14.23 -11.74 -5.31
CA PHE A 52 -13.81 -13.13 -5.14
C PHE A 52 -15.01 -14.04 -5.38
N VAL A 53 -14.86 -14.96 -6.32
CA VAL A 53 -15.85 -15.99 -6.67
C VAL A 53 -15.27 -17.32 -6.24
N TRP A 54 -15.87 -17.93 -5.23
CA TRP A 54 -15.43 -19.21 -4.65
C TRP A 54 -16.30 -20.33 -5.16
N GLY A 55 -15.71 -21.44 -5.60
CA GLY A 55 -16.46 -22.57 -6.09
C GLY A 55 -15.67 -23.86 -6.13
N ASP A 56 -16.31 -24.88 -6.71
CA ASP A 56 -15.73 -26.19 -6.91
C ASP A 56 -15.57 -26.45 -8.42
N VAL A 57 -14.49 -27.13 -8.80
CA VAL A 57 -14.30 -27.64 -10.16
C VAL A 57 -14.53 -29.14 -10.14
N THR A 58 -15.64 -29.57 -10.73
CA THR A 58 -16.02 -31.00 -10.79
C THR A 58 -15.96 -31.58 -12.21
N ARG A 59 -15.86 -30.73 -13.24
CA ARG A 59 -15.85 -31.12 -14.64
C ARG A 59 -15.09 -30.15 -15.53
N ILE A 60 -14.69 -30.65 -16.70
CA ILE A 60 -14.20 -29.85 -17.82
C ILE A 60 -15.38 -29.49 -18.72
N SER A 61 -15.36 -28.26 -19.26
CA SER A 61 -16.39 -27.80 -20.19
C SER A 61 -16.41 -28.66 -21.47
N PRO A 62 -17.61 -29.04 -22.00
CA PRO A 62 -17.69 -29.64 -23.32
C PRO A 62 -17.40 -28.65 -24.47
N GLU A 63 -17.41 -27.34 -24.20
CA GLU A 63 -17.18 -26.28 -25.20
C GLU A 63 -15.70 -26.01 -25.46
N ALA A 64 -14.84 -26.21 -24.43
CA ALA A 64 -13.40 -26.01 -24.51
C ALA A 64 -12.69 -26.77 -23.37
N PRO A 65 -11.37 -27.02 -23.43
CA PRO A 65 -10.62 -27.71 -22.38
C PRO A 65 -10.34 -26.77 -21.19
N VAL A 66 -11.40 -26.22 -20.60
CA VAL A 66 -11.35 -25.32 -19.44
C VAL A 66 -12.21 -25.86 -18.31
N PRO A 67 -11.83 -25.64 -17.04
CA PRO A 67 -12.64 -26.05 -15.90
C PRO A 67 -13.97 -25.27 -15.83
N VAL A 68 -15.01 -25.94 -15.40
CA VAL A 68 -16.29 -25.31 -15.01
C VAL A 68 -16.29 -25.13 -13.50
N VAL A 69 -16.44 -23.90 -13.05
CA VAL A 69 -16.51 -23.57 -11.63
C VAL A 69 -17.96 -23.46 -11.20
N ASP A 70 -18.40 -24.35 -10.33
CA ASP A 70 -19.71 -24.29 -9.70
C ASP A 70 -19.63 -23.33 -8.49
N VAL A 71 -20.14 -22.11 -8.66
CA VAL A 71 -20.04 -21.02 -7.68
C VAL A 71 -20.78 -21.36 -6.39
N ARG A 72 -20.11 -21.22 -5.25
CA ARG A 72 -20.64 -21.44 -3.90
C ARG A 72 -20.82 -20.17 -3.10
N ARG A 73 -19.91 -19.22 -3.28
CA ARG A 73 -19.88 -17.96 -2.53
C ARG A 73 -19.24 -16.88 -3.37
N GLU A 74 -19.71 -15.66 -3.18
CA GLU A 74 -19.07 -14.47 -3.70
C GLU A 74 -18.78 -13.51 -2.53
N SER A 75 -17.69 -12.76 -2.64
CA SER A 75 -17.38 -11.66 -1.72
C SER A 75 -16.77 -10.50 -2.49
N MET A 76 -16.98 -9.31 -1.97
CA MET A 76 -16.46 -8.08 -2.56
C MET A 76 -15.76 -7.25 -1.49
N HIS A 77 -14.66 -6.64 -1.86
CA HIS A 77 -13.85 -5.82 -0.97
C HIS A 77 -13.41 -4.54 -1.69
N LEU A 78 -13.22 -3.49 -0.93
CA LEU A 78 -12.59 -2.27 -1.42
C LEU A 78 -11.12 -2.56 -1.70
N GLY A 79 -10.61 -2.14 -2.86
CA GLY A 79 -9.23 -2.34 -3.30
C GLY A 79 -8.54 -1.04 -3.68
N GLY A 80 -7.21 -1.07 -3.82
CA GLY A 80 -6.39 0.09 -4.15
C GLY A 80 -6.56 1.24 -3.17
N ALA A 81 -6.69 2.46 -3.65
CA ALA A 81 -6.85 3.64 -2.80
C ALA A 81 -8.05 3.55 -1.84
N ALA A 82 -9.10 2.80 -2.20
CA ALA A 82 -10.24 2.55 -1.31
C ALA A 82 -9.87 1.60 -0.18
N ASN A 83 -8.98 0.63 -0.40
CA ASN A 83 -8.45 -0.26 0.64
C ASN A 83 -7.49 0.49 1.58
N VAL A 84 -6.69 1.44 1.05
CA VAL A 84 -5.90 2.35 1.91
C VAL A 84 -6.81 3.06 2.90
N LEU A 85 -7.93 3.65 2.41
CA LEU A 85 -8.88 4.31 3.30
C LEU A 85 -9.53 3.35 4.30
N ALA A 86 -9.89 2.13 3.89
CA ALA A 86 -10.45 1.12 4.79
C ALA A 86 -9.48 0.78 5.94
N ASN A 87 -8.19 0.64 5.64
CA ASN A 87 -7.15 0.43 6.66
C ASN A 87 -6.98 1.64 7.59
N LEU A 88 -7.00 2.87 7.06
CA LEU A 88 -6.95 4.09 7.87
C LEU A 88 -8.10 4.15 8.88
N VAL A 89 -9.32 3.87 8.43
CA VAL A 89 -10.52 3.86 9.29
C VAL A 89 -10.45 2.73 10.33
N ALA A 90 -9.99 1.54 9.94
CA ALA A 90 -9.82 0.41 10.86
C ALA A 90 -8.80 0.72 11.98
N LEU A 91 -7.75 1.50 11.68
CA LEU A 91 -6.78 1.97 12.68
C LEU A 91 -7.32 3.12 13.56
N GLY A 92 -8.44 3.74 13.19
CA GLY A 92 -9.09 4.79 13.98
C GLY A 92 -8.91 6.22 13.43
N ALA A 93 -8.32 6.39 12.25
CA ALA A 93 -8.26 7.67 11.55
C ALA A 93 -9.61 8.04 10.92
N ARG A 94 -9.79 9.32 10.61
CA ARG A 94 -10.79 9.80 9.66
C ARG A 94 -10.11 9.97 8.30
N GLY A 95 -10.86 9.90 7.21
CA GLY A 95 -10.27 10.15 5.90
C GLY A 95 -11.29 10.25 4.78
N SER A 96 -10.79 10.62 3.63
CA SER A 96 -11.51 10.49 2.37
C SER A 96 -10.57 10.07 1.24
N VAL A 97 -11.16 9.50 0.21
CA VAL A 97 -10.44 9.17 -1.03
C VAL A 97 -10.94 10.03 -2.18
N VAL A 98 -10.01 10.62 -2.91
CA VAL A 98 -10.25 11.28 -4.20
C VAL A 98 -9.88 10.29 -5.28
N GLY A 99 -10.87 9.84 -6.03
CA GLY A 99 -10.73 8.82 -7.06
C GLY A 99 -11.78 8.97 -8.16
N VAL A 100 -11.73 8.03 -9.10
CA VAL A 100 -12.65 8.02 -10.24
C VAL A 100 -13.31 6.66 -10.37
N VAL A 101 -14.61 6.64 -10.61
CA VAL A 101 -15.42 5.45 -10.91
C VAL A 101 -16.17 5.65 -12.21
N GLY A 102 -16.56 4.56 -12.86
CA GLY A 102 -17.50 4.57 -13.98
C GLY A 102 -18.94 4.76 -13.52
N ASN A 103 -19.82 5.02 -14.48
CA ASN A 103 -21.27 5.00 -14.27
C ASN A 103 -21.78 3.55 -14.46
N ASP A 104 -21.43 2.66 -13.52
CA ASP A 104 -21.74 1.25 -13.57
C ASP A 104 -21.99 0.66 -12.17
N ALA A 105 -22.46 -0.59 -12.10
CA ALA A 105 -22.79 -1.26 -10.85
C ALA A 105 -21.60 -1.41 -9.91
N ALA A 106 -20.37 -1.52 -10.44
CA ALA A 106 -19.15 -1.57 -9.62
C ALA A 106 -18.86 -0.20 -8.99
N GLY A 107 -19.09 0.89 -9.73
CA GLY A 107 -19.01 2.25 -9.22
C GLY A 107 -19.99 2.52 -8.09
N GLU A 108 -21.25 2.08 -8.23
CA GLU A 108 -22.26 2.19 -7.18
C GLU A 108 -21.87 1.42 -5.91
N ARG A 109 -21.32 0.22 -6.08
CA ARG A 109 -20.82 -0.61 -4.95
C ARG A 109 -19.62 0.04 -4.24
N LEU A 110 -18.68 0.62 -5.00
CA LEU A 110 -17.55 1.37 -4.43
C LEU A 110 -18.04 2.59 -3.63
N GLN A 111 -19.00 3.34 -4.17
CA GLN A 111 -19.62 4.48 -3.47
C GLN A 111 -20.30 4.01 -2.18
N SER A 112 -21.08 2.93 -2.23
CA SER A 112 -21.75 2.39 -1.04
C SER A 112 -20.76 1.94 0.02
N GLY A 113 -19.74 1.16 -0.35
CA GLY A 113 -18.72 0.69 0.59
C GLY A 113 -17.93 1.82 1.23
N LEU A 114 -17.59 2.86 0.48
CA LEU A 114 -16.93 4.05 1.03
C LEU A 114 -17.84 4.85 1.98
N ARG A 115 -19.15 4.93 1.68
CA ARG A 115 -20.15 5.54 2.56
C ARG A 115 -20.29 4.80 3.88
N GLU A 116 -20.30 3.47 3.84
CA GLU A 116 -20.35 2.61 5.03
C GLU A 116 -19.12 2.80 5.94
N LEU A 117 -17.96 3.13 5.37
CA LEU A 117 -16.77 3.52 6.14
C LEU A 117 -16.85 4.94 6.73
N GLY A 118 -17.92 5.70 6.45
CA GLY A 118 -18.03 7.10 6.89
C GLY A 118 -17.17 8.06 6.07
N ALA A 119 -16.71 7.65 4.88
CA ALA A 119 -15.93 8.50 3.99
C ALA A 119 -16.78 9.61 3.37
N GLN A 120 -16.17 10.76 3.08
CA GLN A 120 -16.84 11.84 2.40
C GLN A 120 -17.01 11.53 0.90
N GLU A 121 -18.24 11.40 0.43
CA GLU A 121 -18.56 11.03 -0.97
C GLU A 121 -18.18 12.07 -2.00
N ARG A 122 -17.99 13.34 -1.60
CA ARG A 122 -17.81 14.47 -2.51
C ARG A 122 -16.60 14.35 -3.44
N CYS A 123 -15.67 13.47 -3.11
CA CYS A 123 -14.40 13.32 -3.82
C CYS A 123 -14.32 12.09 -4.72
N LEU A 124 -15.39 11.29 -4.83
CA LEU A 124 -15.44 10.20 -5.80
C LEU A 124 -16.15 10.68 -7.08
N ILE A 125 -15.37 10.82 -8.15
CA ILE A 125 -15.82 11.45 -9.40
C ILE A 125 -16.32 10.35 -10.34
N VAL A 126 -17.54 10.53 -10.87
CA VAL A 126 -18.07 9.63 -11.91
C VAL A 126 -17.58 10.10 -13.27
N ASP A 127 -16.95 9.20 -14.02
CA ASP A 127 -16.49 9.39 -15.40
C ASP A 127 -17.16 8.33 -16.30
N GLU A 128 -18.15 8.76 -17.09
CA GLU A 128 -18.93 7.89 -17.98
C GLU A 128 -18.09 7.29 -19.12
N SER A 129 -16.91 7.82 -19.38
CA SER A 129 -16.04 7.38 -20.47
C SER A 129 -15.22 6.15 -20.16
N ARG A 130 -15.25 5.65 -18.91
CA ARG A 130 -14.47 4.50 -18.44
C ARG A 130 -15.27 3.58 -17.53
N PRO A 131 -14.92 2.27 -17.48
CA PRO A 131 -15.47 1.38 -16.47
C PRO A 131 -14.86 1.69 -15.11
N SER A 132 -15.58 1.38 -14.03
CA SER A 132 -14.98 1.22 -12.71
C SER A 132 -13.97 0.06 -12.74
N THR A 133 -12.84 0.24 -12.08
CA THR A 133 -11.83 -0.84 -12.00
C THR A 133 -12.32 -1.98 -11.14
N THR A 134 -12.38 -3.18 -11.70
CA THR A 134 -12.70 -4.42 -10.97
C THR A 134 -11.65 -5.49 -11.20
N LYS A 135 -11.37 -6.27 -10.18
CA LYS A 135 -10.46 -7.43 -10.22
C LYS A 135 -11.21 -8.65 -9.69
N THR A 136 -11.77 -9.46 -10.59
CA THR A 136 -12.52 -10.66 -10.25
C THR A 136 -11.59 -11.85 -10.19
N ARG A 137 -11.45 -12.46 -8.99
CA ARG A 137 -10.64 -13.66 -8.74
C ARG A 137 -11.55 -14.86 -8.60
N ILE A 138 -11.41 -15.82 -9.49
CA ILE A 138 -12.15 -17.09 -9.45
C ILE A 138 -11.26 -18.12 -8.76
N ILE A 139 -11.72 -18.63 -7.63
CA ILE A 139 -10.97 -19.53 -6.73
C ILE A 139 -11.74 -20.86 -6.61
N ALA A 140 -11.04 -21.96 -6.87
CA ALA A 140 -11.59 -23.30 -6.66
C ALA A 140 -10.56 -24.16 -5.91
N HIS A 141 -11.02 -24.99 -4.99
CA HIS A 141 -10.16 -25.84 -4.15
C HIS A 141 -8.99 -25.05 -3.51
N SER A 142 -9.25 -23.83 -3.03
CA SER A 142 -8.25 -22.91 -2.44
C SER A 142 -7.14 -22.46 -3.39
N GLN A 143 -7.33 -22.60 -4.71
CA GLN A 143 -6.38 -22.15 -5.72
C GLN A 143 -7.00 -21.12 -6.66
N LEU A 144 -6.23 -20.12 -7.05
CA LEU A 144 -6.64 -19.15 -8.06
C LEU A 144 -6.70 -19.83 -9.44
N VAL A 145 -7.90 -19.95 -9.99
CA VAL A 145 -8.12 -20.52 -11.33
C VAL A 145 -7.84 -19.48 -12.41
N VAL A 146 -8.41 -18.28 -12.25
CA VAL A 146 -8.23 -17.16 -13.18
C VAL A 146 -8.54 -15.84 -12.48
N ARG A 147 -7.91 -14.76 -12.95
CA ARG A 147 -8.27 -13.39 -12.61
C ARG A 147 -8.73 -12.65 -13.86
N ALA A 148 -9.93 -12.06 -13.79
CA ALA A 148 -10.45 -11.18 -14.84
C ALA A 148 -10.41 -9.74 -14.35
N ASP A 149 -9.68 -8.88 -15.08
CA ASP A 149 -9.53 -7.48 -14.77
C ASP A 149 -10.37 -6.63 -15.76
N ARG A 150 -11.24 -5.78 -15.24
CA ARG A 150 -11.91 -4.74 -16.01
C ARG A 150 -11.33 -3.39 -15.56
N GLU A 151 -10.57 -2.74 -16.43
CA GLU A 151 -9.85 -1.54 -16.07
C GLU A 151 -9.58 -0.65 -17.28
N SER A 152 -9.33 0.63 -17.05
CA SER A 152 -8.77 1.56 -18.02
C SER A 152 -7.45 2.09 -17.51
N ARG A 153 -6.43 2.15 -18.37
CA ARG A 153 -5.12 2.78 -18.09
C ARG A 153 -4.96 4.11 -18.82
N ILE A 154 -6.01 4.54 -19.51
CA ILE A 154 -6.03 5.83 -20.19
C ILE A 154 -6.12 6.92 -19.12
N PRO A 155 -5.26 7.95 -19.15
CA PRO A 155 -5.37 9.08 -18.23
C PRO A 155 -6.76 9.68 -18.28
N VAL A 156 -7.24 10.15 -17.13
CA VAL A 156 -8.51 10.88 -17.04
C VAL A 156 -8.46 12.15 -17.87
N THR A 157 -9.63 12.62 -18.34
CA THR A 157 -9.72 13.83 -19.15
C THR A 157 -9.37 15.09 -18.35
N ALA A 158 -8.95 16.17 -19.02
CA ALA A 158 -8.64 17.44 -18.37
C ALA A 158 -9.78 17.96 -17.47
N LYS A 159 -11.04 17.74 -17.88
CA LYS A 159 -12.23 18.12 -17.07
C LYS A 159 -12.32 17.32 -15.78
N VAL A 160 -11.95 16.04 -15.81
CA VAL A 160 -11.92 15.17 -14.63
C VAL A 160 -10.73 15.55 -13.74
N GLU A 161 -9.55 15.82 -14.31
CA GLU A 161 -8.39 16.34 -13.56
C GLU A 161 -8.72 17.63 -12.80
N GLU A 162 -9.42 18.58 -13.42
CA GLU A 162 -9.84 19.83 -12.77
C GLU A 162 -10.73 19.58 -11.56
N LYS A 163 -11.67 18.63 -11.66
CA LYS A 163 -12.51 18.23 -10.53
C LYS A 163 -11.67 17.57 -9.40
N ILE A 164 -10.73 16.68 -9.76
CA ILE A 164 -9.82 16.04 -8.81
C ILE A 164 -9.00 17.10 -8.08
N VAL A 165 -8.37 18.00 -8.81
CA VAL A 165 -7.55 19.08 -8.25
C VAL A 165 -8.37 19.97 -7.32
N SER A 166 -9.60 20.33 -7.71
CA SER A 166 -10.49 21.14 -6.87
C SER A 166 -10.87 20.43 -5.56
N CYS A 167 -11.22 19.12 -5.63
CA CYS A 167 -11.51 18.32 -4.46
C CYS A 167 -10.28 18.20 -3.53
N LEU A 168 -9.10 17.95 -4.09
CA LEU A 168 -7.86 17.83 -3.32
C LEU A 168 -7.49 19.11 -2.60
N LYS A 169 -7.56 20.28 -3.29
CA LYS A 169 -7.26 21.59 -2.68
C LYS A 169 -8.20 21.92 -1.52
N GLU A 170 -9.45 21.52 -1.61
CA GLU A 170 -10.40 21.75 -0.50
C GLU A 170 -10.16 20.79 0.65
N ALA A 171 -9.93 19.52 0.36
CA ALA A 171 -9.72 18.49 1.39
C ALA A 171 -8.38 18.63 2.13
N LEU A 172 -7.33 19.10 1.44
CA LEU A 172 -6.01 19.36 2.03
C LEU A 172 -6.04 20.36 3.19
N LYS A 173 -6.97 21.30 3.19
CA LYS A 173 -7.10 22.29 4.28
C LYS A 173 -7.33 21.66 5.67
N GLN A 174 -7.79 20.42 5.71
CA GLN A 174 -8.11 19.70 6.94
C GLN A 174 -7.23 18.46 7.14
N ALA A 175 -6.35 18.17 6.19
CA ALA A 175 -5.54 16.96 6.22
C ALA A 175 -4.41 17.05 7.26
N ASP A 176 -4.17 15.94 7.95
CA ASP A 176 -3.00 15.72 8.81
C ASP A 176 -1.92 14.87 8.10
N ALA A 177 -2.27 14.19 7.01
CA ALA A 177 -1.36 13.52 6.07
C ALA A 177 -2.02 13.36 4.70
N PHE A 178 -1.21 13.25 3.66
CA PHE A 178 -1.66 13.03 2.29
C PHE A 178 -1.00 11.79 1.69
N VAL A 179 -1.82 10.91 1.11
CA VAL A 179 -1.38 9.65 0.48
C VAL A 179 -1.71 9.68 -1.00
N VAL A 180 -0.74 9.32 -1.83
CA VAL A 180 -0.95 8.99 -3.26
C VAL A 180 -0.81 7.48 -3.42
N SER A 181 -1.90 6.80 -3.81
CA SER A 181 -1.94 5.35 -4.08
C SER A 181 -2.15 5.16 -5.58
N ASP A 182 -1.04 5.03 -6.32
CA ASP A 182 -1.04 4.87 -7.78
C ASP A 182 -1.04 3.38 -8.14
N TYR A 183 -1.96 2.97 -9.01
CA TYR A 183 -2.08 1.61 -9.56
C TYR A 183 -1.97 1.60 -11.09
N ASP A 184 -1.54 2.72 -11.69
CA ASP A 184 -1.46 2.90 -13.15
C ASP A 184 -2.80 2.66 -13.86
N LYS A 185 -3.91 3.18 -13.26
CA LYS A 185 -5.25 3.14 -13.86
C LYS A 185 -5.70 4.51 -14.38
N GLY A 186 -4.78 5.47 -14.43
CA GLY A 186 -4.92 6.74 -15.10
C GLY A 186 -5.62 7.84 -14.28
N VAL A 187 -5.90 7.63 -13.01
CA VAL A 187 -6.40 8.68 -12.11
C VAL A 187 -5.26 9.59 -11.66
N VAL A 188 -4.13 8.99 -11.27
CA VAL A 188 -2.93 9.72 -10.91
C VAL A 188 -2.21 10.17 -12.19
N THR A 189 -2.24 11.48 -12.48
CA THR A 189 -1.61 12.03 -13.69
C THR A 189 -0.47 13.00 -13.33
N PRO A 190 0.48 13.22 -14.26
CA PRO A 190 1.57 14.19 -14.06
C PRO A 190 1.07 15.61 -13.73
N ARG A 191 -0.05 16.03 -14.33
CA ARG A 191 -0.64 17.35 -14.07
C ARG A 191 -1.12 17.46 -12.63
N ILE A 192 -1.88 16.48 -12.15
CA ILE A 192 -2.39 16.46 -10.78
C ILE A 192 -1.22 16.47 -9.77
N LEU A 193 -0.22 15.60 -9.99
CA LEU A 193 0.95 15.52 -9.12
C LEU A 193 1.70 16.84 -9.02
N ARG A 194 2.03 17.47 -10.17
CA ARG A 194 2.73 18.76 -10.22
C ARG A 194 1.97 19.89 -9.56
N GLU A 195 0.64 19.85 -9.58
CA GLU A 195 -0.19 20.90 -8.99
C GLU A 195 -0.44 20.69 -7.50
N ILE A 196 -0.52 19.45 -7.03
CA ILE A 196 -0.94 19.12 -5.67
C ILE A 196 0.22 18.81 -4.73
N LEU A 197 1.25 18.07 -5.18
CA LEU A 197 2.33 17.65 -4.28
C LEU A 197 3.07 18.82 -3.61
N PRO A 198 3.42 19.92 -4.30
CA PRO A 198 4.05 21.05 -3.63
C PRO A 198 3.16 21.67 -2.55
N LEU A 199 1.86 21.81 -2.82
CA LEU A 199 0.90 22.39 -1.87
C LEU A 199 0.71 21.48 -0.64
N ALA A 200 0.68 20.18 -0.84
CA ALA A 200 0.52 19.21 0.24
C ALA A 200 1.78 19.13 1.11
N TYR A 201 2.96 19.06 0.48
CA TYR A 201 4.24 18.92 1.17
C TYR A 201 4.57 20.08 2.10
N GLU A 202 4.10 21.29 1.78
CA GLU A 202 4.25 22.48 2.65
C GLU A 202 3.39 22.41 3.93
N GLN A 203 2.37 21.53 3.95
CA GLN A 203 1.37 21.51 5.03
C GLN A 203 1.41 20.24 5.86
N VAL A 204 1.61 19.08 5.21
CA VAL A 204 1.46 17.76 5.85
C VAL A 204 2.46 16.75 5.28
N PRO A 205 2.74 15.64 5.99
CA PRO A 205 3.47 14.52 5.43
C PRO A 205 2.81 13.98 4.16
N VAL A 206 3.60 13.82 3.09
CA VAL A 206 3.18 13.29 1.79
C VAL A 206 3.79 11.92 1.58
N LEU A 207 2.93 10.89 1.48
CA LEU A 207 3.35 9.52 1.27
C LEU A 207 2.91 9.04 -0.11
N ILE A 208 3.75 8.32 -0.82
CA ILE A 208 3.48 7.86 -2.17
C ILE A 208 3.74 6.36 -2.30
N ASP A 209 2.70 5.58 -2.63
CA ASP A 209 2.83 4.22 -3.18
C ASP A 209 2.96 4.34 -4.70
N PRO A 210 4.17 4.17 -5.27
CA PRO A 210 4.49 4.62 -6.62
C PRO A 210 4.25 3.54 -7.66
N LYS A 211 4.07 3.99 -8.93
CA LYS A 211 4.23 3.15 -10.13
C LYS A 211 5.23 3.78 -11.09
N LEU A 212 5.87 2.95 -11.89
CA LEU A 212 6.97 3.37 -12.77
C LEU A 212 6.57 4.49 -13.74
N ARG A 213 5.31 4.49 -14.21
CA ARG A 213 4.82 5.44 -15.20
C ARG A 213 4.98 6.90 -14.79
N ASN A 214 4.66 7.21 -13.52
CA ASN A 214 4.70 8.58 -12.99
C ASN A 214 5.93 8.84 -12.12
N PHE A 215 6.96 7.98 -12.18
CA PHE A 215 8.08 8.01 -11.25
C PHE A 215 8.74 9.40 -11.12
N SER A 216 9.02 10.09 -12.22
CA SER A 216 9.67 11.41 -12.20
C SER A 216 8.81 12.52 -11.57
N GLU A 217 7.51 12.30 -11.42
CA GLU A 217 6.55 13.29 -10.96
C GLU A 217 6.23 13.21 -9.46
N TYR A 218 6.70 12.16 -8.75
CA TYR A 218 6.43 11.98 -7.31
C TYR A 218 7.30 12.87 -6.44
N ARG A 219 7.24 14.18 -6.68
CA ARG A 219 8.05 15.18 -5.97
C ARG A 219 7.32 16.53 -5.84
N PRO A 220 7.46 17.22 -4.64
CA PRO A 220 8.14 16.71 -3.44
C PRO A 220 7.34 15.65 -2.71
N ALA A 221 8.03 14.82 -1.91
CA ALA A 221 7.41 13.79 -1.08
C ALA A 221 8.19 13.59 0.22
N THR A 222 7.47 13.28 1.30
CA THR A 222 8.07 12.91 2.59
C THR A 222 8.56 11.46 2.55
N LEU A 223 7.75 10.55 2.01
CA LEU A 223 8.06 9.13 1.97
C LEU A 223 7.56 8.49 0.67
N VAL A 224 8.40 7.68 0.04
CA VAL A 224 8.03 6.86 -1.13
C VAL A 224 8.20 5.39 -0.76
N THR A 225 7.18 4.56 -1.06
CA THR A 225 7.09 3.18 -0.58
C THR A 225 7.04 2.12 -1.69
N PRO A 226 8.05 2.04 -2.57
CA PRO A 226 8.07 1.00 -3.60
C PRO A 226 8.25 -0.39 -2.98
N ASN A 227 7.71 -1.42 -3.63
CA ASN A 227 8.15 -2.77 -3.35
C ASN A 227 9.54 -3.04 -3.96
N HIS A 228 10.15 -4.16 -3.57
CA HIS A 228 11.51 -4.51 -4.00
C HIS A 228 11.69 -4.50 -5.53
N PHE A 229 10.75 -5.08 -6.27
CA PHE A 229 10.84 -5.12 -7.73
C PHE A 229 10.59 -3.74 -8.38
N GLU A 230 9.70 -2.95 -7.83
CA GLU A 230 9.48 -1.56 -8.27
C GLU A 230 10.72 -0.72 -8.02
N ALA A 231 11.34 -0.85 -6.84
CA ALA A 231 12.57 -0.13 -6.50
C ALA A 231 13.71 -0.45 -7.47
N LEU A 232 13.91 -1.73 -7.80
CA LEU A 232 14.92 -2.14 -8.77
C LEU A 232 14.67 -1.53 -10.15
N ARG A 233 13.42 -1.55 -10.63
CA ARG A 233 13.05 -0.93 -11.91
C ARG A 233 13.24 0.58 -11.92
N MET A 234 12.89 1.27 -10.83
CA MET A 234 13.03 2.74 -10.70
C MET A 234 14.49 3.17 -10.64
N SER A 235 15.36 2.30 -10.14
CA SER A 235 16.82 2.52 -10.07
C SER A 235 17.60 1.98 -11.24
N ASP A 236 16.95 1.28 -12.18
CA ASP A 236 17.58 0.57 -13.29
C ASP A 236 18.63 -0.44 -12.82
N SER A 237 18.29 -1.19 -11.75
CA SER A 237 19.16 -2.18 -11.12
C SER A 237 18.58 -3.59 -11.25
N GLU A 238 19.45 -4.59 -11.38
CA GLU A 238 19.10 -6.02 -11.33
C GLU A 238 19.58 -6.69 -10.04
N ASP A 239 20.29 -5.97 -9.17
CA ASP A 239 20.83 -6.49 -7.91
C ASP A 239 19.72 -6.65 -6.88
N THR A 240 19.31 -7.90 -6.64
CA THR A 240 18.25 -8.27 -5.67
C THR A 240 18.76 -8.40 -4.22
N SER A 241 20.03 -8.15 -3.97
CA SER A 241 20.64 -8.18 -2.63
C SER A 241 20.17 -7.02 -1.75
N ASP A 242 20.59 -7.05 -0.50
CA ASP A 242 20.36 -5.93 0.42
C ASP A 242 21.11 -4.68 -0.03
N ASP A 243 22.33 -4.85 -0.56
CA ASP A 243 23.12 -3.73 -1.11
C ASP A 243 22.44 -3.15 -2.35
N GLY A 244 21.83 -4.00 -3.22
CA GLY A 244 21.00 -3.57 -4.33
C GLY A 244 19.77 -2.79 -3.87
N SER A 245 19.10 -3.21 -2.81
CA SER A 245 17.98 -2.46 -2.23
C SER A 245 18.42 -1.10 -1.69
N HIS A 246 19.57 -1.04 -1.01
CA HIS A 246 20.14 0.22 -0.50
C HIS A 246 20.53 1.16 -1.65
N HIS A 247 21.20 0.63 -2.68
CA HIS A 247 21.51 1.40 -3.87
C HIS A 247 20.23 1.96 -4.54
N ALA A 248 19.22 1.12 -4.71
CA ALA A 248 17.94 1.53 -5.30
C ALA A 248 17.28 2.67 -4.50
N ALA A 249 17.25 2.56 -3.17
CA ALA A 249 16.71 3.63 -2.33
C ALA A 249 17.47 4.96 -2.48
N LYS A 250 18.80 4.93 -2.53
CA LYS A 250 19.62 6.12 -2.77
C LYS A 250 19.32 6.77 -4.13
N VAL A 251 19.20 5.95 -5.18
CA VAL A 251 18.88 6.43 -6.54
C VAL A 251 17.48 7.06 -6.57
N ILE A 252 16.47 6.40 -5.99
CA ILE A 252 15.10 6.90 -5.92
C ILE A 252 15.06 8.22 -5.16
N ARG A 253 15.66 8.25 -3.97
CA ARG A 253 15.71 9.46 -3.14
C ARG A 253 16.40 10.62 -3.87
N GLY A 254 17.54 10.36 -4.50
CA GLY A 254 18.26 11.37 -5.28
C GLY A 254 17.48 11.91 -6.49
N LYS A 255 16.75 11.02 -7.22
CA LYS A 255 15.93 11.44 -8.37
C LYS A 255 14.68 12.23 -7.97
N LEU A 256 14.06 11.89 -6.84
CA LEU A 256 12.82 12.51 -6.38
C LEU A 256 13.05 13.67 -5.40
N GLY A 257 14.19 13.72 -4.73
CA GLY A 257 14.43 14.68 -3.65
C GLY A 257 13.50 14.45 -2.46
N CYS A 258 13.04 13.22 -2.22
CA CYS A 258 12.18 12.89 -1.09
C CYS A 258 12.98 12.72 0.20
N ASP A 259 12.32 12.89 1.37
CA ASP A 259 13.01 12.81 2.66
C ASP A 259 13.43 11.38 3.00
N ALA A 260 12.55 10.39 2.66
CA ALA A 260 12.80 8.99 2.92
C ALA A 260 12.26 8.05 1.82
N VAL A 261 12.84 6.85 1.74
CA VAL A 261 12.35 5.72 0.93
C VAL A 261 12.23 4.50 1.81
N LEU A 262 11.05 3.86 1.82
CA LEU A 262 10.82 2.59 2.48
C LEU A 262 10.55 1.52 1.43
N ILE A 263 11.44 0.54 1.30
CA ILE A 263 11.27 -0.58 0.37
C ILE A 263 10.66 -1.77 1.11
N THR A 264 9.47 -2.21 0.67
CA THR A 264 8.88 -3.46 1.15
C THR A 264 9.50 -4.65 0.44
N ARG A 265 9.90 -5.71 1.22
CA ARG A 265 10.75 -6.80 0.74
C ARG A 265 10.16 -8.19 0.99
N GLY A 266 8.83 -8.25 1.16
CA GLY A 266 8.10 -9.48 1.43
C GLY A 266 8.54 -10.15 2.73
N ASP A 267 8.95 -11.40 2.67
CA ASP A 267 9.44 -12.20 3.80
C ASP A 267 10.70 -11.64 4.47
N ARG A 268 11.43 -10.77 3.78
CA ARG A 268 12.59 -10.05 4.33
C ARG A 268 12.22 -8.75 5.06
N GLY A 269 10.93 -8.48 5.28
CA GLY A 269 10.46 -7.29 5.98
C GLY A 269 10.61 -6.01 5.16
N MET A 270 11.15 -4.96 5.76
CA MET A 270 11.25 -3.63 5.14
C MET A 270 12.66 -3.05 5.29
N MET A 271 13.02 -2.13 4.41
CA MET A 271 14.24 -1.33 4.52
C MET A 271 13.87 0.15 4.40
N LEU A 272 14.20 0.93 5.41
CA LEU A 272 14.02 2.37 5.45
C LEU A 272 15.36 3.07 5.22
N LEU A 273 15.38 4.02 4.29
CA LEU A 273 16.47 4.98 4.11
C LEU A 273 15.92 6.38 4.34
N GLU A 274 16.37 7.05 5.39
CA GLU A 274 16.01 8.41 5.74
C GLU A 274 17.21 9.34 5.55
N GLY A 275 17.04 10.40 4.79
CA GLY A 275 18.12 11.33 4.48
C GLY A 275 19.33 10.64 3.83
N ASP A 276 20.52 11.10 4.17
CA ASP A 276 21.80 10.52 3.73
C ASP A 276 22.35 9.49 4.75
N GLY A 277 21.49 9.02 5.67
CA GLY A 277 21.85 8.07 6.70
C GLY A 277 22.10 6.64 6.18
N GLU A 278 22.42 5.75 7.13
CA GLU A 278 22.51 4.31 6.83
C GLU A 278 21.12 3.68 6.78
N PRO A 279 20.91 2.62 5.95
CA PRO A 279 19.63 1.97 5.87
C PRO A 279 19.29 1.23 7.16
N VAL A 280 18.05 1.34 7.59
CA VAL A 280 17.51 0.59 8.73
C VAL A 280 16.66 -0.56 8.19
N TYR A 281 16.96 -1.76 8.65
CA TYR A 281 16.22 -2.97 8.28
C TYR A 281 15.24 -3.33 9.40
N VAL A 282 13.97 -3.52 9.04
CA VAL A 282 12.90 -3.96 9.93
C VAL A 282 12.52 -5.38 9.49
N GLU A 283 12.79 -6.37 10.33
CA GLU A 283 12.46 -7.77 10.06
C GLU A 283 10.93 -7.96 10.03
N THR A 284 10.46 -8.89 9.19
CA THR A 284 9.03 -9.14 9.06
C THR A 284 8.39 -9.57 10.40
N ALA A 285 7.25 -8.96 10.73
CA ALA A 285 6.43 -9.36 11.86
C ALA A 285 5.42 -10.49 11.49
N ALA A 286 5.32 -10.87 10.21
CA ALA A 286 4.44 -11.92 9.75
C ALA A 286 4.87 -13.28 10.29
N ARG A 287 3.92 -14.03 10.88
CA ARG A 287 4.14 -15.41 11.37
C ARG A 287 3.73 -16.45 10.34
N GLU A 288 2.61 -16.19 9.66
CA GLU A 288 2.06 -17.04 8.61
C GLU A 288 1.58 -16.13 7.48
N VAL A 289 1.76 -16.57 6.23
CA VAL A 289 1.36 -15.82 5.05
C VAL A 289 0.34 -16.64 4.26
N TYR A 290 -0.89 -16.16 4.19
CA TYR A 290 -1.96 -16.77 3.40
C TYR A 290 -2.21 -15.99 2.12
N ASP A 291 -2.27 -14.66 2.20
CA ASP A 291 -2.54 -13.80 1.04
C ASP A 291 -1.81 -12.46 1.22
N VAL A 292 -1.10 -12.03 0.21
CA VAL A 292 -0.38 -10.73 0.21
C VAL A 292 -1.19 -9.60 -0.43
N THR A 293 -2.43 -9.87 -0.86
CA THR A 293 -3.30 -8.88 -1.50
C THR A 293 -3.62 -7.76 -0.53
N GLY A 294 -3.33 -6.51 -0.92
CA GLY A 294 -3.59 -5.34 -0.10
C GLY A 294 -2.57 -5.06 1.01
N ALA A 295 -1.50 -5.87 1.14
CA ALA A 295 -0.46 -5.62 2.14
C ALA A 295 0.23 -4.26 1.95
N GLY A 296 0.49 -3.84 0.72
CA GLY A 296 1.03 -2.51 0.40
C GLY A 296 0.10 -1.38 0.84
N ASP A 297 -1.21 -1.53 0.60
CA ASP A 297 -2.23 -0.56 1.05
C ASP A 297 -2.23 -0.42 2.58
N THR A 298 -2.11 -1.55 3.29
CA THR A 298 -2.01 -1.55 4.76
C THR A 298 -0.74 -0.88 5.24
N VAL A 299 0.40 -1.14 4.59
CA VAL A 299 1.68 -0.50 4.91
C VAL A 299 1.56 1.01 4.80
N ILE A 300 1.11 1.53 3.66
CA ILE A 300 1.05 2.98 3.47
C ILE A 300 0.00 3.64 4.37
N ALA A 301 -1.12 2.96 4.65
CA ALA A 301 -2.13 3.44 5.59
C ALA A 301 -1.59 3.54 7.03
N ALA A 302 -0.85 2.53 7.50
CA ALA A 302 -0.24 2.54 8.82
C ALA A 302 0.87 3.59 8.94
N LEU A 303 1.72 3.75 7.91
CA LEU A 303 2.72 4.80 7.81
C LEU A 303 2.08 6.19 7.90
N ALA A 304 1.05 6.45 7.09
CA ALA A 304 0.35 7.73 7.07
C ALA A 304 -0.33 8.01 8.43
N SER A 305 -0.93 6.98 9.03
CA SER A 305 -1.53 7.06 10.37
C SER A 305 -0.52 7.49 11.43
N ALA A 306 0.65 6.86 11.46
CA ALA A 306 1.69 7.19 12.42
C ALA A 306 2.26 8.61 12.19
N LEU A 307 2.61 8.95 10.94
CA LEU A 307 3.17 10.26 10.62
C LEU A 307 2.17 11.40 10.87
N ALA A 308 0.87 11.19 10.66
CA ALA A 308 -0.18 12.16 11.00
C ALA A 308 -0.23 12.51 12.49
N THR A 309 0.33 11.66 13.36
CA THR A 309 0.43 11.92 14.82
C THR A 309 1.75 12.51 15.26
N GLY A 310 2.70 12.71 14.34
CA GLY A 310 4.04 13.18 14.64
C GLY A 310 5.01 12.08 15.08
N ALA A 311 4.71 10.80 14.79
CA ALA A 311 5.65 9.71 14.98
C ALA A 311 6.87 9.86 14.05
N THR A 312 8.03 9.33 14.46
CA THR A 312 9.22 9.27 13.61
C THR A 312 9.03 8.27 12.45
N MET A 313 9.85 8.39 11.41
CA MET A 313 9.84 7.45 10.27
C MET A 313 10.05 6.00 10.72
N LEU A 314 10.94 5.79 11.67
CA LEU A 314 11.22 4.46 12.19
C LEU A 314 10.05 3.88 12.99
N GLU A 315 9.40 4.68 13.85
CA GLU A 315 8.19 4.27 14.56
C GLU A 315 7.05 3.93 13.58
N ALA A 316 6.90 4.76 12.53
CA ALA A 316 5.92 4.52 11.48
C ALA A 316 6.20 3.22 10.71
N ALA A 317 7.47 2.96 10.33
CA ALA A 317 7.87 1.74 9.66
C ALA A 317 7.63 0.49 10.53
N ALA A 318 7.94 0.56 11.84
CA ALA A 318 7.68 -0.53 12.78
C ALA A 318 6.16 -0.80 12.89
N LEU A 319 5.34 0.23 13.07
CA LEU A 319 3.88 0.10 13.14
C LEU A 319 3.31 -0.54 11.85
N ALA A 320 3.78 -0.08 10.70
CA ALA A 320 3.37 -0.58 9.38
C ALA A 320 3.76 -2.05 9.16
N ASN A 321 4.95 -2.45 9.63
CA ASN A 321 5.41 -3.84 9.55
C ASN A 321 4.53 -4.80 10.37
N HIS A 322 4.13 -4.39 11.57
CA HIS A 322 3.18 -5.16 12.40
C HIS A 322 1.78 -5.23 11.76
N ALA A 323 1.27 -4.11 11.22
CA ALA A 323 -0.01 -4.08 10.52
C ALA A 323 -0.01 -4.99 9.28
N ALA A 324 1.05 -4.94 8.48
CA ALA A 324 1.25 -5.83 7.34
C ALA A 324 1.28 -7.30 7.77
N GLY A 325 1.97 -7.62 8.87
CA GLY A 325 2.05 -8.98 9.43
C GLY A 325 0.67 -9.56 9.79
N ILE A 326 -0.27 -8.73 10.24
CA ILE A 326 -1.65 -9.14 10.55
C ILE A 326 -2.41 -9.46 9.24
N VAL A 327 -2.37 -8.56 8.26
CA VAL A 327 -3.23 -8.69 7.07
C VAL A 327 -2.79 -9.82 6.15
N VAL A 328 -1.49 -10.11 6.04
CA VAL A 328 -1.02 -11.25 5.23
C VAL A 328 -1.40 -12.61 5.82
N GLY A 329 -1.79 -12.66 7.10
CA GLY A 329 -2.40 -13.83 7.74
C GLY A 329 -3.91 -13.99 7.49
N LYS A 330 -4.53 -13.06 6.77
CA LYS A 330 -5.97 -13.07 6.43
C LYS A 330 -6.14 -13.30 4.93
N VAL A 331 -7.32 -13.77 4.51
CA VAL A 331 -7.62 -14.00 3.08
C VAL A 331 -8.23 -12.75 2.45
N GLY A 332 -7.77 -12.35 1.27
CA GLY A 332 -8.26 -11.20 0.51
C GLY A 332 -7.74 -9.86 1.04
N THR A 333 -8.34 -8.76 0.57
CA THR A 333 -8.04 -7.41 1.06
C THR A 333 -8.63 -7.22 2.45
N ALA A 334 -7.86 -7.57 3.47
CA ALA A 334 -8.24 -7.45 4.88
C ALA A 334 -7.65 -6.17 5.49
N THR A 335 -8.21 -5.74 6.62
CA THR A 335 -7.69 -4.63 7.43
C THR A 335 -7.15 -5.12 8.76
N ALA A 336 -6.24 -4.35 9.35
CA ALA A 336 -5.80 -4.50 10.73
C ALA A 336 -6.45 -3.40 11.57
N ASN A 337 -7.13 -3.77 12.68
CA ASN A 337 -7.65 -2.78 13.60
C ASN A 337 -6.64 -2.45 14.71
N ALA A 338 -6.91 -1.39 15.46
CA ALA A 338 -6.00 -0.89 16.50
C ALA A 338 -5.77 -1.92 17.64
N GLU A 339 -6.77 -2.73 18.00
CA GLU A 339 -6.66 -3.75 19.03
C GLU A 339 -5.78 -4.92 18.58
N GLU A 340 -6.08 -5.47 17.40
CA GLU A 340 -5.25 -6.51 16.77
C GLU A 340 -3.78 -6.06 16.65
N LEU A 341 -3.58 -4.79 16.27
CA LEU A 341 -2.24 -4.24 16.12
C LEU A 341 -1.47 -4.17 17.45
N LEU A 342 -2.12 -3.73 18.52
CA LEU A 342 -1.51 -3.67 19.85
C LEU A 342 -1.19 -5.06 20.43
N GLU A 343 -1.91 -6.09 20.04
CA GLU A 343 -1.64 -7.47 20.48
C GLU A 343 -0.36 -8.05 19.86
N THR A 344 0.11 -7.50 18.73
CA THR A 344 1.35 -7.97 18.10
C THR A 344 2.62 -7.50 18.80
N PHE A 345 2.53 -6.44 19.61
CA PHE A 345 3.66 -5.94 20.39
C PHE A 345 3.82 -6.73 21.69
N ALA A 346 5.07 -7.08 22.01
CA ALA A 346 5.37 -7.69 23.31
C ALA A 346 4.96 -6.72 24.45
N THR A 347 4.48 -7.26 25.57
CA THR A 347 4.26 -6.47 26.77
C THR A 347 5.61 -5.90 27.24
N ASP A 348 5.62 -4.62 27.60
CA ASP A 348 6.79 -3.91 28.13
C ASP A 348 7.16 -4.47 29.53
N GLU A 349 7.40 -5.80 29.63
CA GLU A 349 7.92 -6.41 30.84
C GLU A 349 9.44 -6.26 30.80
N HIS A 350 9.94 -5.21 31.38
CA HIS A 350 11.18 -5.01 32.14
C HIS A 350 11.51 -3.51 32.19
N GLY A 351 10.90 -2.81 33.15
CA GLY A 351 11.35 -1.53 33.66
C GLY A 351 12.20 -1.77 34.92
#